data_2ab850c93bb4951dcc08dcfdc14118e6
#
_entry.id   2ab850c93bb4951dcc08dcfdc14118e6
#
_cell.length_a   1.000
_cell.length_b   1.000
_cell.length_c   1.000
_cell.angle_alpha   90.00
_cell.angle_beta   90.00
_cell.angle_gamma   90.00
#
_symmetry.space_group_name_H-M   'P 1'
#
loop_
_entity.id
_entity.type
_entity.pdbx_description
1 polymer ?
#
loop_
_entity_poly.entity_id
_entity_poly.type
_entity_poly.pdbx_seq_one_letter_code
_entity_poly.pdbx_strand_id
1 'polypeptide(L)'
;MRMEELRAFLVVAETASFQKAAQVCGVSQPTVSRQVQALEADLGVQLFHRAAQAKLTLAGETFLSHARKIWQEWQAAGLALRELHQGKQQELCVAAIHSVVAYVLPLFLPRLCARFPQMQLRVTALGSDRALKVLKDGLVDVAVVMDNPNLIGHSEFLSYPLYEEGVGILMAEDHPLQAYPVVPWNLLAQYPQVVFKDGYGMRRLVEKGFARYGLNLSVALELNAPEAFVGVVRQTQMVALLPERLLQEALRAPGLTSRPVVDGDEWRRKVVAVTSKDRLDLPPIAYFYELLRTYPPQGN
;
A
#
# COMPACT_ATOMS: atom_id res chain seq x y z
N MET A 1 -23.23 3.31 23.91
CA MET A 1 -21.99 3.06 24.70
C MET A 1 -21.08 4.27 24.59
N ARG A 2 -20.68 4.85 25.74
CA ARG A 2 -19.71 5.97 25.85
C ARG A 2 -18.41 5.44 26.47
N MET A 3 -17.31 6.10 26.23
CA MET A 3 -16.01 5.65 26.73
C MET A 3 -15.89 5.70 28.26
N GLU A 4 -16.59 6.64 28.90
CA GLU A 4 -16.67 6.69 30.36
C GLU A 4 -17.42 5.49 30.94
N GLU A 5 -18.46 5.00 30.29
CA GLU A 5 -19.22 3.81 30.67
C GLU A 5 -18.36 2.55 30.57
N LEU A 6 -17.61 2.43 29.47
CA LEU A 6 -16.64 1.34 29.26
C LEU A 6 -15.54 1.36 30.32
N ARG A 7 -14.99 2.53 30.62
CA ARG A 7 -13.97 2.71 31.66
C ARG A 7 -14.50 2.32 33.04
N ALA A 8 -15.71 2.79 33.37
CA ALA A 8 -16.33 2.46 34.65
C ALA A 8 -16.50 0.94 34.81
N PHE A 9 -16.99 0.25 33.77
CA PHE A 9 -17.10 -1.20 33.77
C PHE A 9 -15.74 -1.90 34.01
N LEU A 10 -14.70 -1.50 33.26
CA LEU A 10 -13.35 -2.09 33.39
C LEU A 10 -12.79 -1.92 34.79
N VAL A 11 -12.86 -0.70 35.36
CA VAL A 11 -12.32 -0.40 36.69
C VAL A 11 -13.13 -1.11 37.78
N VAL A 12 -14.46 -1.25 37.66
CA VAL A 12 -15.26 -2.03 38.61
C VAL A 12 -14.89 -3.50 38.53
N ALA A 13 -14.69 -4.05 37.32
CA ALA A 13 -14.26 -5.45 37.14
C ALA A 13 -12.86 -5.71 37.74
N GLU A 14 -11.93 -4.77 37.64
CA GLU A 14 -10.58 -4.88 38.20
C GLU A 14 -10.54 -4.74 39.72
N THR A 15 -11.28 -3.77 40.25
CA THR A 15 -11.24 -3.47 41.70
C THR A 15 -12.22 -4.32 42.50
N ALA A 16 -13.12 -5.04 41.82
CA ALA A 16 -14.26 -5.78 42.42
C ALA A 16 -15.08 -4.88 43.39
N SER A 17 -15.13 -3.56 43.19
CA SER A 17 -15.77 -2.60 44.07
C SER A 17 -16.16 -1.31 43.35
N PHE A 18 -17.45 -0.97 43.37
CA PHE A 18 -17.94 0.31 42.84
C PHE A 18 -17.38 1.53 43.56
N GLN A 19 -17.11 1.40 44.88
CA GLN A 19 -16.53 2.47 45.68
C GLN A 19 -15.06 2.73 45.31
N LYS A 20 -14.27 1.67 45.19
CA LYS A 20 -12.86 1.80 44.74
C LYS A 20 -12.79 2.29 43.29
N ALA A 21 -13.67 1.79 42.43
CA ALA A 21 -13.74 2.26 41.05
C ALA A 21 -14.06 3.75 40.97
N ALA A 22 -14.94 4.27 41.80
CA ALA A 22 -15.26 5.67 41.88
C ALA A 22 -14.01 6.54 42.20
N GLN A 23 -13.20 6.09 43.18
CA GLN A 23 -11.94 6.75 43.51
C GLN A 23 -10.96 6.77 42.33
N VAL A 24 -10.79 5.63 41.66
CA VAL A 24 -9.89 5.51 40.48
C VAL A 24 -10.38 6.34 39.30
N CYS A 25 -11.70 6.41 39.08
CA CYS A 25 -12.28 7.20 38.00
C CYS A 25 -12.35 8.72 38.32
N GLY A 26 -12.16 9.12 39.59
CA GLY A 26 -12.27 10.52 40.03
C GLY A 26 -13.70 11.05 40.04
N VAL A 27 -14.69 10.17 40.26
CA VAL A 27 -16.12 10.52 40.27
C VAL A 27 -16.82 9.90 41.49
N SER A 28 -18.10 10.23 41.72
CA SER A 28 -18.88 9.64 42.81
C SER A 28 -19.29 8.18 42.50
N GLN A 29 -19.46 7.37 43.53
CA GLN A 29 -19.97 6.00 43.38
C GLN A 29 -21.32 5.92 42.64
N PRO A 30 -22.32 6.78 42.90
CA PRO A 30 -23.55 6.81 42.13
C PRO A 30 -23.32 7.09 40.63
N THR A 31 -22.29 7.86 40.29
CA THR A 31 -21.92 8.13 38.89
C THR A 31 -21.41 6.88 38.20
N VAL A 32 -20.48 6.16 38.83
CA VAL A 32 -19.97 4.89 38.31
C VAL A 32 -21.11 3.88 38.14
N SER A 33 -21.99 3.77 39.16
CA SER A 33 -23.15 2.87 39.08
C SER A 33 -24.07 3.20 37.89
N ARG A 34 -24.37 4.48 37.67
CA ARG A 34 -25.17 4.92 36.52
C ARG A 34 -24.48 4.65 35.19
N GLN A 35 -23.16 4.86 35.09
CA GLN A 35 -22.38 4.56 33.88
C GLN A 35 -22.43 3.08 33.53
N VAL A 36 -22.24 2.20 34.54
CA VAL A 36 -22.36 0.75 34.32
C VAL A 36 -23.77 0.35 33.93
N GLN A 37 -24.80 0.91 34.59
CA GLN A 37 -26.20 0.62 34.24
C GLN A 37 -26.55 1.11 32.82
N ALA A 38 -26.02 2.26 32.39
CA ALA A 38 -26.20 2.74 31.02
C ALA A 38 -25.58 1.80 29.99
N LEU A 39 -24.38 1.29 30.29
CA LEU A 39 -23.71 0.29 29.44
C LEU A 39 -24.51 -1.02 29.37
N GLU A 40 -25.01 -1.51 30.52
CA GLU A 40 -25.87 -2.71 30.58
C GLU A 40 -27.18 -2.53 29.79
N ALA A 41 -27.77 -1.34 29.86
CA ALA A 41 -28.97 -1.00 29.09
C ALA A 41 -28.69 -0.96 27.58
N ASP A 42 -27.57 -0.37 27.16
CA ASP A 42 -27.16 -0.35 25.75
C ASP A 42 -26.89 -1.76 25.19
N LEU A 43 -26.32 -2.64 26.01
CA LEU A 43 -26.01 -4.03 25.63
C LEU A 43 -27.21 -4.97 25.80
N GLY A 44 -28.24 -4.57 26.49
CA GLY A 44 -29.46 -5.38 26.81
C GLY A 44 -29.19 -6.52 27.77
N VAL A 45 -28.07 -6.53 28.48
CA VAL A 45 -27.68 -7.60 29.41
C VAL A 45 -27.04 -7.04 30.68
N GLN A 46 -27.18 -7.75 31.81
CA GLN A 46 -26.47 -7.39 33.03
C GLN A 46 -25.04 -7.93 33.01
N LEU A 47 -24.09 -7.07 33.32
CA LEU A 47 -22.67 -7.39 33.39
C LEU A 47 -22.20 -7.73 34.82
N PHE A 48 -22.90 -7.23 35.84
CA PHE A 48 -22.65 -7.51 37.24
C PHE A 48 -23.87 -8.12 37.93
N HIS A 49 -23.64 -9.01 38.91
CA HIS A 49 -24.70 -9.53 39.76
C HIS A 49 -25.24 -8.46 40.70
N ARG A 50 -26.57 -8.31 40.80
CA ARG A 50 -27.21 -7.26 41.64
C ARG A 50 -27.05 -7.47 43.14
N ALA A 51 -26.82 -8.71 43.59
CA ALA A 51 -26.92 -9.09 45.03
C ALA A 51 -25.57 -9.25 45.73
N ALA A 52 -24.44 -9.11 45.02
CA ALA A 52 -23.11 -9.37 45.61
C ALA A 52 -22.10 -8.33 45.09
N GLN A 53 -21.10 -8.04 45.94
CA GLN A 53 -19.92 -7.27 45.59
C GLN A 53 -19.55 -7.44 44.12
N ALA A 54 -19.58 -6.39 43.34
CA ALA A 54 -19.17 -6.22 41.93
C ALA A 54 -18.62 -7.50 41.20
N LYS A 55 -19.39 -8.63 41.31
CA LYS A 55 -19.04 -9.89 40.67
C LYS A 55 -19.63 -9.94 39.27
N LEU A 56 -18.80 -10.24 38.29
CA LEU A 56 -19.21 -10.35 36.89
C LEU A 56 -20.24 -11.51 36.70
N THR A 57 -21.21 -11.28 35.82
CA THR A 57 -22.02 -12.32 35.23
C THR A 57 -21.25 -13.02 34.12
N LEU A 58 -21.77 -14.13 33.58
CA LEU A 58 -21.21 -14.78 32.40
C LEU A 58 -21.10 -13.79 31.19
N ALA A 59 -22.13 -12.95 31.02
CA ALA A 59 -22.11 -11.90 30.01
C ALA A 59 -21.01 -10.87 30.30
N GLY A 60 -20.81 -10.47 31.57
CA GLY A 60 -19.74 -9.59 32.00
C GLY A 60 -18.35 -10.18 31.75
N GLU A 61 -18.12 -11.45 32.03
CA GLU A 61 -16.86 -12.13 31.73
C GLU A 61 -16.58 -12.18 30.24
N THR A 62 -17.57 -12.50 29.42
CA THR A 62 -17.48 -12.50 27.96
C THR A 62 -17.15 -11.12 27.46
N PHE A 63 -17.87 -10.10 27.93
CA PHE A 63 -17.67 -8.71 27.50
C PHE A 63 -16.32 -8.16 27.95
N LEU A 64 -15.78 -8.57 29.10
CA LEU A 64 -14.52 -8.05 29.64
C LEU A 64 -13.34 -8.16 28.67
N SER A 65 -13.25 -9.28 27.96
CA SER A 65 -12.19 -9.51 26.99
C SER A 65 -12.26 -8.51 25.81
N HIS A 66 -13.45 -8.20 25.35
CA HIS A 66 -13.71 -7.24 24.28
C HIS A 66 -13.55 -5.79 24.78
N ALA A 67 -14.05 -5.49 25.97
CA ALA A 67 -13.94 -4.18 26.59
C ALA A 67 -12.47 -3.76 26.77
N ARG A 68 -11.60 -4.70 27.20
CA ARG A 68 -10.16 -4.45 27.33
C ARG A 68 -9.51 -4.09 25.98
N LYS A 69 -9.84 -4.82 24.92
CA LYS A 69 -9.32 -4.56 23.57
C LYS A 69 -9.77 -3.20 23.07
N ILE A 70 -11.06 -2.86 23.19
CA ILE A 70 -11.59 -1.56 22.80
C ILE A 70 -10.87 -0.42 23.55
N TRP A 71 -10.68 -0.60 24.87
CA TRP A 71 -10.01 0.41 25.70
C TRP A 71 -8.54 0.57 25.32
N GLN A 72 -7.82 -0.52 25.06
CA GLN A 72 -6.43 -0.50 24.60
C GLN A 72 -6.29 0.21 23.26
N GLU A 73 -7.14 -0.10 22.31
CA GLU A 73 -7.14 0.56 20.99
C GLU A 73 -7.45 2.06 21.10
N TRP A 74 -8.41 2.44 21.96
CA TRP A 74 -8.69 3.85 22.23
C TRP A 74 -7.50 4.60 22.81
N GLN A 75 -6.81 4.00 23.77
CA GLN A 75 -5.61 4.59 24.36
C GLN A 75 -4.47 4.67 23.35
N ALA A 76 -4.27 3.64 22.55
CA ALA A 76 -3.27 3.61 21.48
C ALA A 76 -3.53 4.71 20.43
N ALA A 77 -4.79 4.88 20.00
CA ALA A 77 -5.18 5.96 19.10
C ALA A 77 -4.87 7.35 19.69
N GLY A 78 -5.21 7.56 20.97
CA GLY A 78 -4.92 8.82 21.65
C GLY A 78 -3.40 9.09 21.82
N LEU A 79 -2.58 8.04 21.98
CA LEU A 79 -1.13 8.16 22.03
C LEU A 79 -0.59 8.50 20.64
N ALA A 80 -1.01 7.76 19.60
CA ALA A 80 -0.60 8.00 18.23
C ALA A 80 -0.91 9.43 17.76
N LEU A 81 -2.09 9.96 18.10
CA LEU A 81 -2.45 11.34 17.77
C LEU A 81 -1.54 12.36 18.49
N ARG A 82 -1.19 12.12 19.76
CA ARG A 82 -0.24 12.99 20.47
C ARG A 82 1.17 12.94 19.88
N GLU A 83 1.61 11.77 19.45
CA GLU A 83 2.91 11.60 18.78
C GLU A 83 2.94 12.29 17.41
N LEU A 84 1.85 12.23 16.65
CA LEU A 84 1.67 13.00 15.41
C LEU A 84 1.80 14.50 15.65
N HIS A 85 1.14 15.05 16.69
CA HIS A 85 1.25 16.46 17.06
C HIS A 85 2.65 16.88 17.51
N GLN A 86 3.44 15.93 18.06
CA GLN A 86 4.84 16.19 18.44
C GLN A 86 5.82 16.00 17.26
N GLY A 87 5.34 15.72 16.05
CA GLY A 87 6.18 15.43 14.87
C GLY A 87 6.95 14.10 14.98
N LYS A 88 6.57 13.24 15.92
CA LYS A 88 7.13 11.91 16.11
C LYS A 88 6.29 10.88 15.35
N GLN A 89 6.32 10.94 14.02
CA GLN A 89 5.81 9.83 13.25
C GLN A 89 6.76 8.64 13.42
N GLN A 90 6.31 7.60 14.12
CA GLN A 90 7.15 6.43 14.40
C GLN A 90 7.34 5.55 13.16
N GLU A 91 6.46 5.63 12.20
CA GLU A 91 6.46 4.77 11.04
C GLU A 91 6.06 5.55 9.76
N LEU A 92 6.78 5.29 8.66
CA LEU A 92 6.40 5.72 7.32
C LEU A 92 6.23 4.48 6.44
N CYS A 93 5.01 4.28 5.93
CA CYS A 93 4.67 3.15 5.09
C CYS A 93 4.58 3.58 3.62
N VAL A 94 5.39 2.98 2.76
CA VAL A 94 5.43 3.25 1.33
C VAL A 94 5.08 1.98 0.55
N ALA A 95 4.08 2.06 -0.33
CA ALA A 95 3.81 1.03 -1.32
C ALA A 95 4.31 1.50 -2.68
N ALA A 96 5.02 0.66 -3.41
CA ALA A 96 5.49 1.03 -4.73
C ALA A 96 5.52 -0.16 -5.68
N ILE A 97 5.49 0.13 -6.99
CA ILE A 97 5.71 -0.90 -8.00
C ILE A 97 7.15 -1.42 -7.92
N HIS A 98 7.34 -2.67 -8.31
CA HIS A 98 8.60 -3.39 -8.13
C HIS A 98 9.82 -2.62 -8.66
N SER A 99 9.74 -2.08 -9.88
CA SER A 99 10.86 -1.31 -10.48
C SER A 99 11.21 -0.02 -9.71
N VAL A 100 10.23 0.60 -9.05
CA VAL A 100 10.46 1.76 -8.19
C VAL A 100 11.16 1.34 -6.90
N VAL A 101 10.71 0.24 -6.27
CA VAL A 101 11.38 -0.29 -5.06
C VAL A 101 12.82 -0.65 -5.35
N ALA A 102 13.08 -1.28 -6.50
CA ALA A 102 14.42 -1.76 -6.85
C ALA A 102 15.38 -0.64 -7.31
N TYR A 103 14.90 0.36 -8.07
CA TYR A 103 15.79 1.27 -8.81
C TYR A 103 15.61 2.74 -8.50
N VAL A 104 14.50 3.15 -7.88
CA VAL A 104 14.21 4.57 -7.61
C VAL A 104 14.32 4.87 -6.12
N LEU A 105 13.61 4.13 -5.28
CA LEU A 105 13.60 4.40 -3.84
C LEU A 105 14.99 4.31 -3.18
N PRO A 106 15.89 3.39 -3.54
CA PRO A 106 17.23 3.32 -2.95
C PRO A 106 18.05 4.61 -3.08
N LEU A 107 17.73 5.48 -4.04
CA LEU A 107 18.40 6.77 -4.21
C LEU A 107 18.01 7.78 -3.12
N PHE A 108 16.86 7.61 -2.49
CA PHE A 108 16.28 8.55 -1.52
C PHE A 108 16.23 8.01 -0.10
N LEU A 109 16.05 6.69 0.08
CA LEU A 109 15.88 6.07 1.39
C LEU A 109 17.02 6.39 2.38
N PRO A 110 18.32 6.39 1.99
CA PRO A 110 19.40 6.75 2.93
C PRO A 110 19.26 8.17 3.48
N ARG A 111 18.85 9.14 2.63
CA ARG A 111 18.63 10.53 3.03
C ARG A 111 17.45 10.66 3.99
N LEU A 112 16.38 9.92 3.71
CA LEU A 112 15.18 9.87 4.55
C LEU A 112 15.49 9.28 5.93
N CYS A 113 16.19 8.14 5.98
CA CYS A 113 16.62 7.51 7.23
C CYS A 113 17.58 8.40 8.04
N ALA A 114 18.52 9.09 7.40
CA ALA A 114 19.41 10.01 8.06
C ALA A 114 18.68 11.21 8.68
N ARG A 115 17.63 11.71 8.00
CA ARG A 115 16.83 12.86 8.48
C ARG A 115 15.89 12.49 9.63
N PHE A 116 15.39 11.24 9.65
CA PHE A 116 14.47 10.72 10.67
C PHE A 116 14.98 9.40 11.27
N PRO A 117 16.04 9.42 12.08
CA PRO A 117 16.75 8.20 12.53
C PRO A 117 15.94 7.31 13.47
N GLN A 118 14.88 7.85 14.09
CA GLN A 118 14.00 7.09 15.00
C GLN A 118 12.74 6.57 14.32
N MET A 119 12.53 6.93 13.04
CA MET A 119 11.35 6.51 12.28
C MET A 119 11.60 5.13 11.69
N GLN A 120 10.64 4.23 11.83
CA GLN A 120 10.62 2.97 11.11
C GLN A 120 10.09 3.21 9.68
N LEU A 121 10.89 2.86 8.68
CA LEU A 121 10.48 2.94 7.29
C LEU A 121 10.09 1.55 6.79
N ARG A 122 8.86 1.42 6.29
CA ARG A 122 8.34 0.19 5.67
C ARG A 122 8.09 0.42 4.19
N VAL A 123 8.74 -0.37 3.36
CA VAL A 123 8.56 -0.33 1.89
C VAL A 123 8.03 -1.67 1.42
N THR A 124 6.91 -1.64 0.70
CA THR A 124 6.26 -2.86 0.18
C THR A 124 6.12 -2.76 -1.33
N ALA A 125 6.57 -3.80 -2.05
CA ALA A 125 6.38 -3.92 -3.49
C ALA A 125 4.98 -4.47 -3.80
N LEU A 126 4.17 -3.73 -4.56
CA LEU A 126 2.80 -4.10 -4.94
C LEU A 126 2.52 -3.74 -6.40
N GLY A 127 1.52 -4.37 -7.00
CA GLY A 127 0.91 -3.87 -8.25
C GLY A 127 0.22 -2.53 -8.03
N SER A 128 0.11 -1.71 -9.09
CA SER A 128 -0.41 -0.33 -8.99
C SER A 128 -1.78 -0.25 -8.34
N ASP A 129 -2.71 -1.14 -8.69
CA ASP A 129 -4.08 -1.10 -8.18
C ASP A 129 -4.13 -1.48 -6.70
N ARG A 130 -3.33 -2.46 -6.30
CA ARG A 130 -3.23 -2.86 -4.89
C ARG A 130 -2.58 -1.76 -4.04
N ALA A 131 -1.51 -1.13 -4.57
CA ALA A 131 -0.85 -0.02 -3.88
C ALA A 131 -1.78 1.17 -3.67
N LEU A 132 -2.58 1.54 -4.69
CA LEU A 132 -3.58 2.59 -4.57
C LEU A 132 -4.73 2.21 -3.63
N LYS A 133 -5.13 0.94 -3.62
CA LYS A 133 -6.14 0.46 -2.68
C LYS A 133 -5.68 0.58 -1.23
N VAL A 134 -4.48 0.09 -0.90
CA VAL A 134 -3.97 0.17 0.48
C VAL A 134 -3.67 1.63 0.90
N LEU A 135 -3.36 2.53 -0.04
CA LEU A 135 -3.28 3.97 0.21
C LEU A 135 -4.66 4.53 0.59
N LYS A 136 -5.70 4.18 -0.18
CA LYS A 136 -7.08 4.60 0.09
C LYS A 136 -7.60 4.07 1.42
N ASP A 137 -7.24 2.83 1.76
CA ASP A 137 -7.59 2.19 3.03
C ASP A 137 -6.76 2.74 4.23
N GLY A 138 -5.85 3.70 4.00
CA GLY A 138 -5.01 4.32 5.02
C GLY A 138 -3.90 3.42 5.58
N LEU A 139 -3.63 2.28 4.93
CA LEU A 139 -2.62 1.29 5.36
C LEU A 139 -1.21 1.66 4.94
N VAL A 140 -1.05 2.61 4.02
CA VAL A 140 0.24 3.20 3.63
C VAL A 140 0.08 4.72 3.50
N ASP A 141 1.19 5.43 3.62
CA ASP A 141 1.23 6.89 3.58
C ASP A 141 1.46 7.43 2.17
N VAL A 142 2.26 6.72 1.40
CA VAL A 142 2.63 7.10 0.03
C VAL A 142 2.57 5.87 -0.88
N ALA A 143 2.01 6.05 -2.08
CA ALA A 143 2.06 5.06 -3.14
C ALA A 143 2.88 5.61 -4.33
N VAL A 144 3.81 4.80 -4.88
CA VAL A 144 4.54 5.17 -6.12
C VAL A 144 4.24 4.14 -7.19
N VAL A 145 3.43 4.53 -8.16
CA VAL A 145 2.72 3.60 -9.06
C VAL A 145 2.69 4.08 -10.50
N MET A 146 2.30 3.23 -11.42
CA MET A 146 1.88 3.70 -12.74
C MET A 146 0.63 4.57 -12.62
N ASP A 147 0.62 5.66 -13.36
CA ASP A 147 -0.52 6.57 -13.43
C ASP A 147 -1.79 5.82 -13.85
N ASN A 148 -2.84 6.03 -13.08
CA ASN A 148 -4.17 5.49 -13.35
C ASN A 148 -5.21 6.55 -12.98
N PRO A 149 -5.60 7.41 -13.94
CA PRO A 149 -6.52 8.51 -13.69
C PRO A 149 -7.86 8.07 -13.07
N ASN A 150 -8.32 6.85 -13.37
CA ASN A 150 -9.58 6.32 -12.84
C ASN A 150 -9.52 6.02 -11.32
N LEU A 151 -8.33 5.76 -10.79
CA LEU A 151 -8.13 5.46 -9.37
C LEU A 151 -7.59 6.66 -8.58
N ILE A 152 -6.83 7.54 -9.23
CA ILE A 152 -6.17 8.70 -8.61
C ILE A 152 -7.05 9.96 -8.66
N GLY A 153 -8.07 10.00 -9.52
CA GLY A 153 -8.90 11.18 -9.78
C GLY A 153 -9.82 11.64 -8.62
N HIS A 154 -9.64 11.11 -7.42
CA HIS A 154 -10.37 11.54 -6.23
C HIS A 154 -9.77 12.82 -5.63
N SER A 155 -10.60 13.77 -5.23
CA SER A 155 -10.20 15.07 -4.69
C SER A 155 -9.35 15.02 -3.40
N GLU A 156 -9.33 13.89 -2.73
CA GLU A 156 -8.59 13.64 -1.48
C GLU A 156 -7.10 13.32 -1.70
N PHE A 157 -6.71 12.90 -2.93
CA PHE A 157 -5.34 12.55 -3.24
C PHE A 157 -4.59 13.67 -3.96
N LEU A 158 -3.27 13.70 -3.73
CA LEU A 158 -2.31 14.45 -4.51
C LEU A 158 -1.46 13.49 -5.28
N SER A 159 -1.33 13.74 -6.59
CA SER A 159 -0.49 12.98 -7.49
C SER A 159 0.61 13.88 -8.03
N TYR A 160 1.84 13.40 -8.00
CA TYR A 160 3.00 14.07 -8.57
C TYR A 160 3.69 13.17 -9.61
N PRO A 161 3.85 13.64 -10.86
CA PRO A 161 4.55 12.88 -11.89
C PRO A 161 6.04 12.80 -11.56
N LEU A 162 6.59 11.57 -11.55
CA LEU A 162 8.01 11.34 -11.28
C LEU A 162 8.81 11.20 -12.57
N TYR A 163 8.40 10.29 -13.45
CA TYR A 163 9.05 10.06 -14.72
C TYR A 163 8.15 9.30 -15.69
N GLU A 164 8.57 9.34 -16.95
CA GLU A 164 8.03 8.51 -18.01
C GLU A 164 9.16 7.68 -18.62
N GLU A 165 8.88 6.45 -18.99
CA GLU A 165 9.83 5.58 -19.67
C GLU A 165 9.17 4.77 -20.78
N GLY A 166 9.94 4.40 -21.79
CA GLY A 166 9.53 3.55 -22.89
C GLY A 166 9.21 2.11 -22.45
N VAL A 167 8.59 1.38 -23.34
CA VAL A 167 8.31 -0.05 -23.20
C VAL A 167 8.83 -0.76 -24.44
N GLY A 168 9.56 -1.84 -24.25
CA GLY A 168 10.09 -2.65 -25.35
C GLY A 168 9.88 -4.15 -25.12
N ILE A 169 10.18 -4.91 -26.13
CA ILE A 169 10.02 -6.38 -26.16
C ILE A 169 11.29 -7.01 -25.60
N LEU A 170 11.17 -7.83 -24.57
CA LEU A 170 12.20 -8.78 -24.13
C LEU A 170 11.99 -10.10 -24.86
N MET A 171 13.06 -10.66 -25.43
CA MET A 171 13.04 -11.95 -26.12
C MET A 171 14.40 -12.65 -26.00
N ALA A 172 14.44 -13.95 -26.28
CA ALA A 172 15.68 -14.69 -26.41
C ALA A 172 16.55 -14.14 -27.57
N GLU A 173 17.85 -14.26 -27.48
CA GLU A 173 18.80 -13.72 -28.47
C GLU A 173 18.63 -14.35 -29.86
N ASP A 174 18.19 -15.61 -29.92
CA ASP A 174 17.91 -16.35 -31.14
C ASP A 174 16.46 -16.27 -31.61
N HIS A 175 15.66 -15.41 -31.00
CA HIS A 175 14.22 -15.29 -31.32
C HIS A 175 14.02 -14.69 -32.73
N PRO A 176 13.07 -15.22 -33.55
CA PRO A 176 12.83 -14.76 -34.94
C PRO A 176 12.52 -13.27 -35.04
N LEU A 177 11.88 -12.66 -34.05
CA LEU A 177 11.59 -11.22 -34.04
C LEU A 177 12.83 -10.35 -33.97
N GLN A 178 14.00 -10.90 -33.63
CA GLN A 178 15.28 -10.17 -33.64
C GLN A 178 15.63 -9.63 -35.04
N ALA A 179 15.18 -10.29 -36.10
CA ALA A 179 15.40 -9.86 -37.47
C ALA A 179 14.76 -8.48 -37.80
N TYR A 180 13.85 -8.00 -36.97
CA TYR A 180 13.18 -6.72 -37.16
C TYR A 180 13.78 -5.65 -36.24
N PRO A 181 14.31 -4.55 -36.78
CA PRO A 181 14.79 -3.41 -35.98
C PRO A 181 13.68 -2.82 -35.10
N VAL A 182 12.46 -2.78 -35.65
CA VAL A 182 11.21 -2.37 -34.97
C VAL A 182 10.17 -3.43 -35.25
N VAL A 183 9.57 -4.01 -34.24
CA VAL A 183 8.65 -5.14 -34.38
C VAL A 183 7.20 -4.66 -34.59
N PRO A 184 6.56 -5.07 -35.70
CA PRO A 184 5.14 -4.80 -35.91
C PRO A 184 4.25 -5.59 -34.93
N TRP A 185 3.17 -4.97 -34.48
CA TRP A 185 2.23 -5.60 -33.53
C TRP A 185 1.60 -6.91 -34.02
N ASN A 186 1.31 -7.00 -35.31
CA ASN A 186 0.76 -8.22 -35.92
C ASN A 186 1.76 -9.40 -35.90
N LEU A 187 3.05 -9.13 -35.95
CA LEU A 187 4.07 -10.16 -35.79
C LEU A 187 4.26 -10.51 -34.30
N LEU A 188 4.27 -9.51 -33.43
CA LEU A 188 4.35 -9.73 -31.98
C LEU A 188 3.18 -10.62 -31.48
N ALA A 189 1.98 -10.42 -32.02
CA ALA A 189 0.78 -11.18 -31.67
C ALA A 189 0.84 -12.68 -32.03
N GLN A 190 1.76 -13.08 -32.88
CA GLN A 190 1.95 -14.50 -33.27
C GLN A 190 2.68 -15.32 -32.20
N TYR A 191 3.29 -14.65 -31.23
CA TYR A 191 4.06 -15.30 -30.18
C TYR A 191 3.33 -15.24 -28.83
N PRO A 192 3.44 -16.30 -28.01
CA PRO A 192 2.83 -16.31 -26.67
C PRO A 192 3.53 -15.29 -25.78
N GLN A 193 2.73 -14.57 -25.01
CA GLN A 193 3.19 -13.48 -24.14
C GLN A 193 3.34 -13.92 -22.69
N VAL A 194 4.44 -13.52 -22.06
CA VAL A 194 4.58 -13.47 -20.61
C VAL A 194 4.16 -12.08 -20.14
N VAL A 195 3.19 -12.00 -19.27
CA VAL A 195 2.61 -10.72 -18.84
C VAL A 195 2.60 -10.58 -17.32
N PHE A 196 2.47 -9.37 -16.82
CA PHE A 196 2.18 -9.15 -15.42
C PHE A 196 0.76 -9.60 -15.08
N LYS A 197 0.55 -10.02 -13.82
CA LYS A 197 -0.78 -10.37 -13.29
C LYS A 197 -1.73 -9.17 -13.33
N ASP A 198 -3.01 -9.47 -13.21
CA ASP A 198 -4.04 -8.44 -13.01
C ASP A 198 -3.72 -7.54 -11.82
N GLY A 199 -4.14 -6.27 -11.90
CA GLY A 199 -3.82 -5.24 -10.92
C GLY A 199 -2.46 -4.58 -11.10
N TYR A 200 -1.68 -5.00 -12.11
CA TYR A 200 -0.46 -4.32 -12.52
C TYR A 200 -0.75 -3.36 -13.69
N GLY A 201 -0.27 -2.11 -13.57
CA GLY A 201 -0.44 -1.11 -14.62
C GLY A 201 0.16 -1.54 -15.96
N MET A 202 1.25 -2.29 -15.95
CA MET A 202 1.86 -2.86 -17.15
C MET A 202 0.94 -3.84 -17.88
N ARG A 203 0.16 -4.64 -17.15
CA ARG A 203 -0.83 -5.55 -17.76
C ARG A 203 -1.82 -4.75 -18.61
N ARG A 204 -2.43 -3.71 -18.03
CA ARG A 204 -3.37 -2.84 -18.75
C ARG A 204 -2.73 -2.12 -19.94
N LEU A 205 -1.47 -1.70 -19.80
CA LEU A 205 -0.76 -1.04 -20.89
C LEU A 205 -0.59 -2.00 -22.07
N VAL A 206 -0.17 -3.24 -21.84
CA VAL A 206 -0.01 -4.28 -22.86
C VAL A 206 -1.35 -4.59 -23.52
N GLU A 207 -2.41 -4.82 -22.75
CA GLU A 207 -3.76 -5.09 -23.28
C GLU A 207 -4.27 -3.95 -24.16
N LYS A 208 -4.08 -2.69 -23.74
CA LYS A 208 -4.43 -1.52 -24.57
C LYS A 208 -3.68 -1.51 -25.91
N GLY A 209 -2.41 -1.99 -25.91
CA GLY A 209 -1.65 -2.10 -27.10
C GLY A 209 -2.20 -3.04 -28.12
N PHE A 210 -2.40 -4.24 -27.71
CA PHE A 210 -3.00 -5.24 -28.58
C PHE A 210 -4.39 -4.80 -29.06
N ALA A 211 -5.21 -4.25 -28.15
CA ALA A 211 -6.55 -3.77 -28.49
C ALA A 211 -6.54 -2.60 -29.49
N ARG A 212 -5.56 -1.67 -29.41
CA ARG A 212 -5.42 -0.54 -30.37
C ARG A 212 -5.29 -0.99 -31.82
N TYR A 213 -4.65 -2.15 -32.03
CA TYR A 213 -4.46 -2.73 -33.37
C TYR A 213 -5.47 -3.83 -33.70
N GLY A 214 -6.50 -4.03 -32.88
CA GLY A 214 -7.51 -5.07 -33.06
C GLY A 214 -6.96 -6.49 -32.95
N LEU A 215 -5.86 -6.68 -32.20
CA LEU A 215 -5.17 -7.95 -32.06
C LEU A 215 -5.52 -8.61 -30.71
N ASN A 216 -5.51 -9.93 -30.70
CA ASN A 216 -5.69 -10.71 -29.48
C ASN A 216 -4.35 -10.90 -28.77
N LEU A 217 -4.33 -10.67 -27.46
CA LEU A 217 -3.21 -10.95 -26.59
C LEU A 217 -3.21 -12.44 -26.23
N SER A 218 -2.25 -13.20 -26.74
CA SER A 218 -2.08 -14.62 -26.38
C SER A 218 -1.24 -14.72 -25.08
N VAL A 219 -1.92 -14.79 -23.95
CA VAL A 219 -1.26 -14.90 -22.64
C VAL A 219 -0.88 -16.36 -22.39
N ALA A 220 0.41 -16.66 -22.30
CA ALA A 220 0.92 -17.98 -21.96
C ALA A 220 1.25 -18.09 -20.48
N LEU A 221 1.69 -17.00 -19.84
CA LEU A 221 2.14 -17.00 -18.45
C LEU A 221 1.91 -15.64 -17.80
N GLU A 222 1.46 -15.66 -16.55
CA GLU A 222 1.28 -14.47 -15.73
C GLU A 222 2.25 -14.47 -14.55
N LEU A 223 3.04 -13.41 -14.42
CA LEU A 223 4.06 -13.27 -13.39
C LEU A 223 3.91 -11.95 -12.63
N ASN A 224 4.46 -11.89 -11.43
CA ASN A 224 4.52 -10.68 -10.62
C ASN A 224 5.95 -10.28 -10.22
N ALA A 225 6.93 -11.15 -10.47
CA ALA A 225 8.35 -10.93 -10.18
C ALA A 225 9.12 -10.73 -11.48
N PRO A 226 9.76 -9.57 -11.70
CA PRO A 226 10.53 -9.28 -12.93
C PRO A 226 11.62 -10.29 -13.25
N GLU A 227 12.26 -10.84 -12.23
CA GLU A 227 13.34 -11.83 -12.38
C GLU A 227 12.85 -13.12 -13.05
N ALA A 228 11.60 -13.49 -12.80
CA ALA A 228 10.99 -14.67 -13.42
C ALA A 228 10.76 -14.48 -14.93
N PHE A 229 10.50 -13.26 -15.41
CA PHE A 229 10.44 -12.97 -16.85
C PHE A 229 11.74 -13.31 -17.56
N VAL A 230 12.87 -12.90 -16.98
CA VAL A 230 14.21 -13.19 -17.51
C VAL A 230 14.44 -14.70 -17.66
N GLY A 231 14.10 -15.47 -16.62
CA GLY A 231 14.27 -16.91 -16.60
C GLY A 231 13.44 -17.66 -17.64
N VAL A 232 12.16 -17.23 -17.82
CA VAL A 232 11.24 -17.86 -18.76
C VAL A 232 11.55 -17.47 -20.21
N VAL A 233 11.69 -16.17 -20.48
CA VAL A 233 11.90 -15.66 -21.84
C VAL A 233 13.20 -16.20 -22.45
N ARG A 234 14.26 -16.31 -21.64
CA ARG A 234 15.56 -16.83 -22.11
C ARG A 234 15.53 -18.29 -22.61
N GLN A 235 14.58 -19.08 -22.14
CA GLN A 235 14.52 -20.52 -22.41
C GLN A 235 13.38 -20.91 -23.36
N THR A 236 12.66 -19.92 -23.90
CA THR A 236 11.43 -20.18 -24.67
C THR A 236 11.34 -19.22 -25.85
N GLN A 237 10.35 -19.47 -26.71
CA GLN A 237 9.93 -18.53 -27.76
C GLN A 237 8.84 -17.56 -27.28
N MET A 238 8.66 -17.43 -25.96
CA MET A 238 7.76 -16.44 -25.38
C MET A 238 8.43 -15.08 -25.36
N VAL A 239 7.63 -14.03 -25.44
CA VAL A 239 8.09 -12.64 -25.39
C VAL A 239 7.39 -11.89 -24.28
N ALA A 240 7.99 -10.81 -23.82
CA ALA A 240 7.40 -9.95 -22.79
C ALA A 240 7.59 -8.48 -23.12
N LEU A 241 6.54 -7.68 -22.95
CA LEU A 241 6.63 -6.22 -23.00
C LEU A 241 6.98 -5.67 -21.60
N LEU A 242 8.19 -5.13 -21.48
CA LEU A 242 8.71 -4.61 -20.22
C LEU A 242 9.11 -3.15 -20.35
N PRO A 243 9.06 -2.39 -19.24
CA PRO A 243 9.54 -1.03 -19.22
C PRO A 243 11.06 -1.00 -19.32
N GLU A 244 11.57 0.10 -19.86
CA GLU A 244 12.97 0.27 -20.26
C GLU A 244 13.96 -0.07 -19.14
N ARG A 245 13.71 0.33 -17.89
CA ARG A 245 14.60 0.02 -16.76
C ARG A 245 14.68 -1.48 -16.49
N LEU A 246 13.56 -2.19 -16.57
CA LEU A 246 13.56 -3.63 -16.41
C LEU A 246 14.24 -4.34 -17.59
N LEU A 247 14.09 -3.79 -18.81
CA LEU A 247 14.81 -4.29 -19.98
C LEU A 247 16.33 -4.13 -19.84
N GLN A 248 16.78 -2.94 -19.43
CA GLN A 248 18.22 -2.68 -19.23
C GLN A 248 18.82 -3.65 -18.21
N GLU A 249 18.09 -3.96 -17.14
CA GLU A 249 18.54 -4.94 -16.15
C GLU A 249 18.51 -6.37 -16.70
N ALA A 250 17.43 -6.76 -17.37
CA ALA A 250 17.28 -8.08 -17.99
C ALA A 250 18.39 -8.37 -19.02
N LEU A 251 18.80 -7.36 -19.79
CA LEU A 251 19.83 -7.46 -20.83
C LEU A 251 21.26 -7.59 -20.26
N ARG A 252 21.48 -7.42 -18.96
CA ARG A 252 22.75 -7.79 -18.32
C ARG A 252 22.96 -9.30 -18.28
N ALA A 253 21.89 -10.07 -18.33
CA ALA A 253 21.97 -11.53 -18.44
C ALA A 253 22.23 -11.93 -19.90
N PRO A 254 23.17 -12.87 -20.16
CA PRO A 254 23.42 -13.35 -21.51
C PRO A 254 22.23 -14.12 -22.08
N GLY A 255 22.12 -14.15 -23.40
CA GLY A 255 21.10 -14.92 -24.13
C GLY A 255 19.76 -14.20 -24.26
N LEU A 256 19.72 -12.89 -23.98
CA LEU A 256 18.54 -12.05 -24.13
C LEU A 256 18.81 -10.84 -25.00
N THR A 257 17.80 -10.41 -25.71
CA THR A 257 17.82 -9.19 -26.53
C THR A 257 16.50 -8.43 -26.40
N SER A 258 16.48 -7.19 -26.89
CA SER A 258 15.26 -6.38 -26.93
C SER A 258 15.08 -5.67 -28.25
N ARG A 259 13.82 -5.39 -28.60
CA ARG A 259 13.45 -4.57 -29.75
C ARG A 259 12.29 -3.66 -29.37
N PRO A 260 12.21 -2.45 -29.93
CA PRO A 260 11.02 -1.62 -29.83
C PRO A 260 9.87 -2.20 -30.66
N VAL A 261 8.64 -1.84 -30.28
CA VAL A 261 7.46 -2.05 -31.12
C VAL A 261 7.24 -0.85 -32.05
N VAL A 262 6.50 -1.03 -33.14
CA VAL A 262 6.02 0.07 -33.96
C VAL A 262 5.22 1.05 -33.08
N ASP A 263 5.39 2.34 -33.32
CA ASP A 263 4.84 3.44 -32.49
C ASP A 263 5.31 3.38 -31.00
N GLY A 264 6.48 2.78 -30.75
CA GLY A 264 7.05 2.63 -29.41
C GLY A 264 7.22 3.93 -28.65
N ASP A 265 7.44 5.04 -29.35
CA ASP A 265 7.57 6.39 -28.74
C ASP A 265 6.25 6.87 -28.11
N GLU A 266 5.11 6.41 -28.57
CA GLU A 266 3.79 6.65 -27.97
C GLU A 266 3.50 5.70 -26.80
N TRP A 267 4.29 4.63 -26.68
CA TRP A 267 4.15 3.55 -25.70
C TRP A 267 5.02 3.82 -24.48
N ARG A 268 4.59 4.77 -23.70
CA ARG A 268 5.31 5.16 -22.47
C ARG A 268 4.45 4.88 -21.26
N ARG A 269 5.07 4.42 -20.19
CA ARG A 269 4.42 4.38 -18.90
C ARG A 269 4.80 5.60 -18.07
N LYS A 270 3.80 6.21 -17.46
CA LYS A 270 3.96 7.29 -16.51
C LYS A 270 3.99 6.71 -15.10
N VAL A 271 4.95 7.15 -14.30
CA VAL A 271 5.06 6.79 -12.89
C VAL A 271 4.83 8.04 -12.06
N VAL A 272 3.96 7.90 -11.06
CA VAL A 272 3.52 8.99 -10.19
C VAL A 272 3.67 8.61 -8.73
N ALA A 273 3.95 9.59 -7.87
CA ALA A 273 3.83 9.47 -6.42
C ALA A 273 2.46 10.00 -6.00
N VAL A 274 1.77 9.27 -5.14
CA VAL A 274 0.43 9.60 -4.66
C VAL A 274 0.41 9.55 -3.14
N THR A 275 -0.17 10.57 -2.51
CA THR A 275 -0.45 10.60 -1.07
C THR A 275 -1.78 11.30 -0.81
N SER A 276 -2.36 11.16 0.36
CA SER A 276 -3.55 11.92 0.73
C SER A 276 -3.16 13.34 1.18
N LYS A 277 -4.04 14.31 0.91
CA LYS A 277 -3.78 15.74 1.17
C LYS A 277 -3.53 16.04 2.65
N ASP A 278 -4.27 15.39 3.53
CA ASP A 278 -4.17 15.53 4.98
C ASP A 278 -2.86 15.02 5.58
N ARG A 279 -2.13 14.15 4.84
CA ARG A 279 -0.86 13.58 5.29
C ARG A 279 0.37 14.39 4.84
N LEU A 280 0.21 15.28 3.87
CA LEU A 280 1.33 16.09 3.35
C LEU A 280 1.95 17.03 4.40
N ASP A 281 1.19 17.41 5.43
CA ASP A 281 1.69 18.24 6.53
C ASP A 281 2.56 17.46 7.53
N LEU A 282 2.62 16.13 7.41
CA LEU A 282 3.48 15.29 8.25
C LEU A 282 4.93 15.39 7.76
N PRO A 283 5.88 15.82 8.62
CA PRO A 283 7.24 16.15 8.20
C PRO A 283 7.98 15.04 7.43
N PRO A 284 7.89 13.74 7.78
CA PRO A 284 8.53 12.69 7.02
C PRO A 284 7.93 12.52 5.60
N ILE A 285 6.60 12.68 5.46
CA ILE A 285 5.91 12.55 4.18
C ILE A 285 6.24 13.75 3.28
N ALA A 286 6.16 14.97 3.83
CA ALA A 286 6.54 16.19 3.12
C ALA A 286 7.97 16.09 2.59
N TYR A 287 8.93 15.71 3.44
CA TYR A 287 10.32 15.56 3.06
C TYR A 287 10.54 14.45 2.02
N PHE A 288 9.88 13.31 2.17
CA PHE A 288 9.95 12.23 1.16
C PHE A 288 9.41 12.69 -0.19
N TYR A 289 8.29 13.43 -0.17
CA TYR A 289 7.70 14.01 -1.38
C TYR A 289 8.64 15.01 -2.05
N GLU A 290 9.31 15.86 -1.28
CA GLU A 290 10.34 16.77 -1.79
C GLU A 290 11.52 16.02 -2.41
N LEU A 291 12.00 14.95 -1.76
CA LEU A 291 13.05 14.11 -2.33
C LEU A 291 12.64 13.50 -3.67
N LEU A 292 11.41 12.99 -3.78
CA LEU A 292 10.89 12.44 -5.02
C LEU A 292 10.80 13.51 -6.12
N ARG A 293 10.51 14.76 -5.79
CA ARG A 293 10.49 15.88 -6.74
C ARG A 293 11.87 16.26 -7.28
N THR A 294 12.94 15.91 -6.57
CA THR A 294 14.31 16.10 -7.06
C THR A 294 14.77 15.01 -8.02
N TYR A 295 13.93 13.98 -8.23
CA TYR A 295 14.25 12.92 -9.16
C TYR A 295 14.26 13.47 -10.59
N PRO A 296 15.36 13.34 -11.34
CA PRO A 296 15.41 13.90 -12.66
C PRO A 296 14.36 13.22 -13.55
N PRO A 297 13.50 13.97 -14.26
CA PRO A 297 12.80 13.40 -15.39
C PRO A 297 13.89 12.86 -16.33
N GLN A 298 13.90 11.57 -16.61
CA GLN A 298 14.76 11.03 -17.65
C GLN A 298 14.24 11.51 -18.98
N GLY A 299 14.96 12.43 -19.57
CA GLY A 299 14.72 13.00 -20.86
C GLY A 299 15.92 13.87 -21.21
N ASN A 300 16.99 13.22 -21.56
CA ASN A 300 17.89 13.59 -22.66
C ASN A 300 18.88 12.45 -22.86
#